data_93655a5f99cd0b9ee4bdcd0c046c7937
#
_entry.id   93655a5f99cd0b9ee4bdcd0c046c7937
#
_cell.length_a   1.000
_cell.length_b   1.000
_cell.length_c   1.000
_cell.angle_alpha   90.00
_cell.angle_beta   90.00
_cell.angle_gamma   90.00
#
_symmetry.space_group_name_H-M   'P 1'
#
loop_
_entity.id
_entity.type
_entity.pdbx_description
1 polymer ?
#
loop_
_entity_poly.entity_id
_entity_poly.type
_entity_poly.pdbx_seq_one_letter_code
_entity_poly.pdbx_strand_id
1 'polypeptide(L)'
;MLTIVLYEPEIPPNTGNIGRLCAATETTLHIVGNIGFDLTDKKMKRAGLDYWEHIDFKYFPDLDRYHRDLVQSNRFHLLTTKSPYAYTSRQFMSNDYLIFGSETTGINENILTAHWELTCTIPMKNPSIRSLNLANS
;
A
#
# COMPACT_ATOMS: atom_id res chain seq x y z
N MET A 1 -8.77 -5.77 12.54
CA MET A 1 -7.42 -5.26 12.25
C MET A 1 -7.28 -5.01 10.75
N LEU A 2 -6.81 -3.84 10.37
CA LEU A 2 -6.60 -3.50 8.97
C LEU A 2 -5.33 -4.16 8.44
N THR A 3 -5.29 -4.41 7.14
CA THR A 3 -4.07 -4.81 6.44
C THR A 3 -3.70 -3.74 5.43
N ILE A 4 -2.48 -3.24 5.50
CA ILE A 4 -1.93 -2.33 4.50
C ILE A 4 -1.25 -3.17 3.43
N VAL A 5 -1.55 -2.89 2.17
CA VAL A 5 -1.01 -3.61 1.02
C VAL A 5 -0.29 -2.64 0.10
N LEU A 6 0.96 -2.94 -0.21
CA LEU A 6 1.76 -2.16 -1.14
C LEU A 6 1.97 -2.97 -2.42
N TYR A 7 1.42 -2.47 -3.54
CA TYR A 7 1.62 -3.08 -4.84
C TYR A 7 2.85 -2.50 -5.51
N GLU A 8 3.89 -3.31 -5.59
CA GLU A 8 5.17 -3.01 -6.27
C GLU A 8 5.82 -1.70 -5.81
N PRO A 9 6.06 -1.53 -4.49
CA PRO A 9 6.76 -0.35 -3.99
C PRO A 9 8.17 -0.28 -4.55
N GLU A 10 8.70 0.93 -4.73
CA GLU A 10 9.99 1.17 -5.39
C GLU A 10 11.05 1.71 -4.45
N ILE A 11 10.67 2.44 -3.42
CA ILE A 11 11.58 3.21 -2.58
C ILE A 11 11.67 2.59 -1.18
N PRO A 12 12.81 1.96 -0.81
CA PRO A 12 12.94 1.26 0.47
C PRO A 12 12.57 2.09 1.71
N PRO A 13 13.01 3.36 1.84
CA PRO A 13 12.61 4.17 3.00
C PRO A 13 11.11 4.37 3.14
N ASN A 14 10.36 4.46 2.04
CA ASN A 14 8.90 4.57 2.11
C ASN A 14 8.28 3.30 2.68
N THR A 15 8.70 2.14 2.18
CA THR A 15 8.24 0.85 2.71
C THR A 15 8.60 0.70 4.17
N GLY A 16 9.81 1.10 4.56
CA GLY A 16 10.24 1.03 5.94
C GLY A 16 9.44 1.93 6.87
N ASN A 17 9.15 3.16 6.46
CA ASN A 17 8.35 4.09 7.26
C ASN A 17 6.92 3.59 7.44
N ILE A 18 6.33 3.03 6.39
CA ILE A 18 5.01 2.41 6.47
C ILE A 18 5.05 1.21 7.41
N GLY A 19 6.10 0.38 7.33
CA GLY A 19 6.27 -0.75 8.23
C GLY A 19 6.36 -0.32 9.69
N ARG A 20 7.08 0.79 9.96
CA ARG A 20 7.17 1.34 11.32
C ARG A 20 5.79 1.74 11.84
N LEU A 21 5.00 2.40 11.00
CA LEU A 21 3.63 2.78 11.37
C LEU A 21 2.78 1.53 11.62
N CYS A 22 2.89 0.52 10.77
CA CYS A 22 2.17 -0.74 10.95
C CYS A 22 2.55 -1.43 12.26
N ALA A 23 3.83 -1.45 12.60
CA ALA A 23 4.29 -2.03 13.85
C ALA A 23 3.74 -1.27 15.05
N ALA A 24 3.75 0.06 15.00
CA ALA A 24 3.26 0.91 16.07
C ALA A 24 1.75 0.78 16.29
N THR A 25 1.00 0.48 15.24
CA THR A 25 -0.46 0.37 15.30
C THR A 25 -0.96 -1.08 15.31
N GLU A 26 -0.04 -2.04 15.38
CA GLU A 26 -0.36 -3.47 15.32
C GLU A 26 -1.14 -3.86 14.06
N THR A 27 -0.77 -3.23 12.93
CA THR A 27 -1.37 -3.47 11.62
C THR A 27 -0.47 -4.38 10.80
N THR A 28 -1.07 -5.29 10.03
CA THR A 28 -0.31 -6.19 9.15
C THR A 28 0.07 -5.47 7.86
N LEU A 29 1.28 -5.74 7.36
CA LEU A 29 1.79 -5.20 6.09
C LEU A 29 1.98 -6.32 5.08
N HIS A 30 1.37 -6.20 3.90
CA HIS A 30 1.62 -7.07 2.77
C HIS A 30 2.35 -6.30 1.67
N ILE A 31 3.44 -6.87 1.17
CA ILE A 31 4.21 -6.32 0.05
C ILE A 31 4.05 -7.28 -1.12
N VAL A 32 3.63 -6.78 -2.27
CA VAL A 32 3.14 -7.62 -3.37
C VAL A 32 3.75 -7.22 -4.69
N GLY A 33 4.16 -8.21 -5.48
CA GLY A 33 4.63 -8.04 -6.85
C GLY A 33 6.14 -7.90 -6.97
N ASN A 34 6.58 -7.38 -8.11
CA ASN A 34 7.99 -7.15 -8.38
C ASN A 34 8.48 -5.90 -7.70
N ILE A 35 9.51 -6.01 -6.87
CA ILE A 35 10.11 -4.88 -6.18
C ILE A 35 11.58 -4.78 -6.56
N GLY A 36 12.09 -3.56 -6.63
CA GLY A 36 13.45 -3.30 -7.06
C GLY A 36 14.48 -3.34 -5.96
N PHE A 37 14.13 -3.81 -4.78
CA PHE A 37 15.02 -3.85 -3.62
C PHE A 37 14.82 -5.12 -2.81
N ASP A 38 15.75 -5.39 -1.90
CA ASP A 38 15.78 -6.59 -1.09
C ASP A 38 15.13 -6.32 0.28
N LEU A 39 14.21 -7.20 0.69
CA LEU A 39 13.51 -7.09 1.97
C LEU A 39 14.21 -7.80 3.11
N THR A 40 15.44 -8.33 2.90
CA THR A 40 16.19 -8.97 3.97
C THR A 40 16.55 -7.94 5.06
N ASP A 41 16.59 -8.39 6.30
CA ASP A 41 16.94 -7.53 7.44
C ASP A 41 18.25 -6.75 7.21
N LYS A 42 19.25 -7.42 6.63
CA LYS A 42 20.54 -6.81 6.38
C LYS A 42 20.44 -5.60 5.46
N LYS A 43 19.70 -5.73 4.36
CA LYS A 43 19.53 -4.65 3.39
C LYS A 43 18.68 -3.52 3.95
N MET A 44 17.64 -3.85 4.67
CA MET A 44 16.76 -2.85 5.26
C MET A 44 17.48 -2.08 6.38
N LYS A 45 18.30 -2.74 7.16
CA LYS A 45 19.15 -2.07 8.18
C LYS A 45 20.15 -1.10 7.54
N ARG A 46 20.74 -1.45 6.41
CA ARG A 46 21.62 -0.54 5.66
C ARG A 46 20.91 0.72 5.19
N ALA A 47 19.61 0.62 4.94
CA ALA A 47 18.78 1.78 4.60
C ALA A 47 18.34 2.59 5.83
N GLY A 48 18.84 2.27 7.02
CA GLY A 48 18.51 2.96 8.26
C GLY A 48 17.23 2.46 8.92
N LEU A 49 16.78 1.25 8.59
CA LEU A 49 15.49 0.70 9.05
C LEU A 49 15.74 -0.38 10.11
N ASP A 50 16.28 0.02 11.26
CA ASP A 50 16.70 -0.89 12.34
C ASP A 50 15.55 -1.69 12.95
N TYR A 51 14.32 -1.18 12.86
CA TYR A 51 13.12 -1.79 13.41
C TYR A 51 12.50 -2.82 12.48
N TRP A 52 13.09 -3.08 11.31
CA TRP A 52 12.49 -3.94 10.29
C TRP A 52 12.17 -5.34 10.78
N GLU A 53 13.02 -5.91 11.64
CA GLU A 53 12.83 -7.24 12.19
C GLU A 53 11.61 -7.36 13.09
N HIS A 54 11.07 -6.23 13.59
CA HIS A 54 9.90 -6.21 14.48
C HIS A 54 8.58 -5.99 13.73
N ILE A 55 8.62 -5.89 12.41
CA ILE A 55 7.44 -5.62 11.60
C ILE A 55 6.80 -6.95 11.18
N ASP A 56 5.48 -7.05 11.39
CA ASP A 56 4.71 -8.17 10.86
C ASP A 56 4.40 -7.92 9.40
N PHE A 57 5.23 -8.46 8.51
CA PHE A 57 5.00 -8.32 7.08
C PHE A 57 5.09 -9.67 6.36
N LYS A 58 4.43 -9.76 5.21
CA LYS A 58 4.53 -10.88 4.27
C LYS A 58 4.78 -10.37 2.88
N TYR A 59 5.61 -11.08 2.13
CA TYR A 59 5.90 -10.75 0.74
C TYR A 59 5.24 -11.78 -0.19
N PHE A 60 4.54 -11.27 -1.21
CA PHE A 60 3.85 -12.10 -2.21
C PHE A 60 4.37 -11.69 -3.59
N PRO A 61 5.22 -12.49 -4.23
CA PRO A 61 5.86 -12.11 -5.49
C PRO A 61 4.92 -12.05 -6.69
N ASP A 62 3.80 -12.77 -6.67
CA ASP A 62 2.86 -12.83 -7.78
C ASP A 62 1.66 -11.91 -7.51
N LEU A 63 1.68 -10.70 -8.09
CA LEU A 63 0.64 -9.71 -7.89
C LEU A 63 -0.72 -10.18 -8.44
N ASP A 64 -0.73 -10.78 -9.61
CA ASP A 64 -1.99 -11.20 -10.25
C ASP A 64 -2.71 -12.24 -9.41
N ARG A 65 -1.97 -13.20 -8.88
CA ARG A 65 -2.53 -14.23 -8.01
C ARG A 65 -3.01 -13.63 -6.69
N TYR A 66 -2.20 -12.78 -6.07
CA TYR A 66 -2.57 -12.13 -4.82
C TYR A 66 -3.86 -11.33 -4.98
N HIS A 67 -3.93 -10.50 -6.02
CA HIS A 67 -5.10 -9.66 -6.25
C HIS A 67 -6.36 -10.48 -6.54
N ARG A 68 -6.23 -11.54 -7.32
CA ARG A 68 -7.34 -12.43 -7.63
C ARG A 68 -7.91 -13.08 -6.36
N ASP A 69 -7.04 -13.56 -5.47
CA ASP A 69 -7.47 -14.16 -4.22
C ASP A 69 -8.10 -13.12 -3.29
N LEU A 70 -7.55 -11.92 -3.25
CA LEU A 70 -8.07 -10.82 -2.44
C LEU A 70 -9.50 -10.46 -2.84
N VAL A 71 -9.76 -10.32 -4.13
CA VAL A 71 -11.08 -9.94 -4.66
C VAL A 71 -12.15 -10.95 -4.25
N GLN A 72 -11.82 -12.24 -4.20
CA GLN A 72 -12.78 -13.29 -3.89
C GLN A 72 -13.17 -13.36 -2.42
N SER A 73 -12.27 -12.97 -1.52
CA SER A 73 -12.43 -13.31 -0.10
C SER A 73 -12.42 -12.13 0.84
N ASN A 74 -12.10 -10.93 0.38
CA ASN A 74 -11.82 -9.82 1.27
C ASN A 74 -12.46 -8.52 0.81
N ARG A 75 -12.77 -7.67 1.77
CA ARG A 75 -13.19 -6.29 1.53
C ARG A 75 -11.94 -5.42 1.41
N PHE A 76 -11.85 -4.60 0.36
CA PHE A 76 -10.66 -3.80 0.09
C PHE A 76 -11.00 -2.42 -0.47
N HIS A 77 -10.03 -1.51 -0.36
CA HIS A 77 -10.11 -0.14 -0.89
C HIS A 77 -8.81 0.15 -1.65
N LEU A 78 -8.95 0.79 -2.80
CA LEU A 78 -7.81 1.17 -3.64
C LEU A 78 -7.56 2.66 -3.49
N LEU A 79 -6.40 3.04 -2.96
CA LEU A 79 -6.05 4.45 -2.78
C LEU A 79 -5.27 4.96 -3.98
N THR A 80 -5.85 5.96 -4.65
CA THR A 80 -5.30 6.52 -5.89
C THR A 80 -5.67 7.98 -6.02
N THR A 81 -4.77 8.78 -6.58
CA THR A 81 -5.04 10.19 -6.87
C THR A 81 -6.06 10.37 -7.99
N LYS A 82 -6.34 9.31 -8.75
CA LYS A 82 -7.28 9.34 -9.89
C LYS A 82 -8.74 9.22 -9.50
N SER A 83 -9.03 8.83 -8.26
CA SER A 83 -10.40 8.65 -7.81
C SER A 83 -11.09 9.98 -7.51
N PRO A 84 -12.37 10.14 -7.87
CA PRO A 84 -13.16 11.29 -7.45
C PRO A 84 -13.71 11.17 -6.03
N TYR A 85 -13.59 10.00 -5.40
CA TYR A 85 -14.18 9.73 -4.09
C TYR A 85 -13.17 9.97 -2.99
N ALA A 86 -13.46 10.94 -2.09
CA ALA A 86 -12.58 11.17 -0.93
C ALA A 86 -12.63 9.97 0.02
N TYR A 87 -11.48 9.66 0.64
CA TYR A 87 -11.42 8.53 1.59
C TYR A 87 -12.39 8.73 2.76
N THR A 88 -12.68 9.96 3.13
CA THR A 88 -13.61 10.30 4.22
C THR A 88 -15.05 9.92 3.90
N SER A 89 -15.40 9.70 2.63
CA SER A 89 -16.73 9.24 2.23
C SER A 89 -16.86 7.71 2.30
N ARG A 90 -15.77 7.00 2.59
CA ARG A 90 -15.75 5.54 2.70
C ARG A 90 -15.93 5.10 4.13
N GLN A 91 -16.61 3.99 4.32
CA GLN A 91 -16.72 3.34 5.62
C GLN A 91 -15.69 2.21 5.68
N PHE A 92 -14.67 2.38 6.52
CA PHE A 92 -13.67 1.35 6.73
C PHE A 92 -14.11 0.47 7.89
N MET A 93 -13.92 -0.83 7.70
CA MET A 93 -14.31 -1.84 8.69
C MET A 93 -13.10 -2.63 9.15
N SER A 94 -13.24 -3.26 10.28
CA SER A 94 -12.21 -4.19 10.79
C SER A 94 -11.94 -5.26 9.74
N ASN A 95 -10.68 -5.60 9.54
CA ASN A 95 -10.19 -6.59 8.56
C ASN A 95 -10.25 -6.13 7.10
N ASP A 96 -10.51 -4.86 6.84
CA ASP A 96 -10.38 -4.31 5.48
C ASP A 96 -8.92 -4.27 5.05
N TYR A 97 -8.72 -4.35 3.74
CA TYR A 97 -7.41 -4.21 3.10
C TYR A 97 -7.32 -2.84 2.44
N LEU A 98 -6.28 -2.08 2.74
CA LEU A 98 -6.02 -0.77 2.13
C LEU A 98 -4.84 -0.92 1.17
N ILE A 99 -5.09 -0.73 -0.12
CA ILE A 99 -4.11 -0.99 -1.18
C ILE A 99 -3.56 0.32 -1.72
N PHE A 100 -2.23 0.42 -1.74
CA PHE A 100 -1.49 1.56 -2.28
C PHE A 100 -0.62 1.08 -3.45
N GLY A 101 -0.52 1.89 -4.49
CA GLY A 101 0.34 1.59 -5.64
C GLY A 101 1.77 2.06 -5.43
N SER A 102 2.60 1.85 -6.45
CA SER A 102 3.99 2.28 -6.43
C SER A 102 4.10 3.81 -6.44
N GLU A 103 5.27 4.30 -6.04
CA GLU A 103 5.53 5.74 -5.90
C GLU A 103 5.43 6.51 -7.22
N THR A 104 5.81 5.88 -8.33
CA THR A 104 5.83 6.56 -9.63
C THR A 104 4.62 6.27 -10.50
N THR A 105 4.14 5.04 -10.55
CA THR A 105 3.07 4.63 -11.47
C THR A 105 1.71 4.44 -10.80
N GLY A 106 1.67 4.32 -9.47
CA GLY A 106 0.43 4.05 -8.76
C GLY A 106 -0.08 2.63 -9.00
N ILE A 107 -1.38 2.44 -8.80
CA ILE A 107 -2.03 1.15 -9.02
C ILE A 107 -2.28 0.94 -10.51
N ASN A 108 -2.13 -0.30 -10.97
CA ASN A 108 -2.35 -0.68 -12.36
C ASN A 108 -3.73 -0.23 -12.85
N GLU A 109 -3.78 0.35 -14.06
CA GLU A 109 -5.01 0.86 -14.67
C GLU A 109 -6.11 -0.20 -14.79
N ASN A 110 -5.74 -1.45 -15.11
CA ASN A 110 -6.72 -2.52 -15.25
C ASN A 110 -7.40 -2.84 -13.92
N ILE A 111 -6.66 -2.78 -12.83
CA ILE A 111 -7.20 -2.98 -11.48
C ILE A 111 -8.12 -1.83 -11.10
N LEU A 112 -7.71 -0.59 -11.36
CA LEU A 112 -8.53 0.59 -11.08
C LEU A 112 -9.83 0.56 -11.86
N THR A 113 -9.79 0.23 -13.14
CA THR A 113 -10.97 0.18 -14.01
C THR A 113 -11.95 -0.90 -13.55
N ALA A 114 -11.43 -2.08 -13.19
CA ALA A 114 -12.28 -3.20 -12.76
C ALA A 114 -12.98 -2.93 -11.43
N HIS A 115 -12.41 -2.08 -10.57
CA HIS A 115 -12.92 -1.83 -9.21
C HIS A 115 -13.04 -0.34 -8.90
N TRP A 116 -13.48 0.44 -9.89
CA TRP A 116 -13.52 1.90 -9.76
C TRP A 116 -14.32 2.38 -8.56
N GLU A 117 -15.43 1.72 -8.24
CA GLU A 117 -16.28 2.05 -7.10
C GLU A 117 -15.61 1.79 -5.75
N LEU A 118 -14.53 1.03 -5.73
CA LEU A 118 -13.75 0.76 -4.51
C LEU A 118 -12.53 1.68 -4.39
N THR A 119 -12.34 2.60 -5.33
CA THR A 119 -11.24 3.57 -5.25
C THR A 119 -11.60 4.71 -4.30
N CYS A 120 -10.57 5.32 -3.73
CA CYS A 120 -10.72 6.55 -2.96
C CYS A 120 -9.40 7.33 -3.00
N THR A 121 -9.46 8.61 -2.65
CA THR A 121 -8.30 9.50 -2.68
C THR A 121 -8.17 10.27 -1.38
N ILE A 122 -6.93 10.66 -1.06
CA ILE A 122 -6.65 11.62 -0.01
C ILE A 122 -6.70 13.00 -0.67
N PRO A 123 -7.64 13.89 -0.30
CA PRO A 123 -7.79 15.18 -0.97
C PRO A 123 -6.51 16.02 -0.89
N MET A 124 -6.16 16.64 -2.02
CA MET A 124 -5.04 17.57 -2.12
C MET A 124 -5.56 18.89 -2.71
N LYS A 125 -5.31 19.98 -1.99
CA LYS A 125 -5.83 21.31 -2.38
C LYS A 125 -5.02 21.96 -3.49
N ASN A 126 -3.74 21.62 -3.62
CA ASN A 126 -2.87 22.22 -4.62
C ASN A 126 -2.78 21.33 -5.86
N PRO A 127 -3.34 21.75 -7.02
CA PRO A 127 -3.32 20.92 -8.23
C PRO A 127 -1.91 20.77 -8.83
N SER A 128 -0.95 21.60 -8.40
CA SER A 128 0.44 21.48 -8.85
C SER A 128 1.17 20.31 -8.19
N ILE A 129 0.62 19.75 -7.11
CA ILE A 129 1.20 18.59 -6.43
C ILE A 129 0.57 17.33 -7.03
N ARG A 130 1.42 16.49 -7.62
CA ARG A 130 0.97 15.28 -8.32
C ARG A 130 0.43 14.22 -7.36
N SER A 131 1.14 13.97 -6.26
CA SER A 131 0.76 12.99 -5.26
C SER A 131 1.48 13.28 -3.95
N LEU A 132 0.98 12.69 -2.86
CA LEU A 132 1.68 12.67 -1.58
C LEU A 132 2.78 11.62 -1.63
N ASN A 133 3.82 11.82 -0.82
CA ASN A 133 4.79 10.76 -0.56
C ASN A 133 4.03 9.53 -0.04
N LEU A 134 4.39 8.34 -0.52
CA LEU A 134 3.69 7.09 -0.18
C LEU A 134 3.57 6.89 1.33
N ALA A 135 4.64 7.12 2.06
CA ALA A 135 4.64 6.94 3.51
C ALA A 135 3.69 7.90 4.24
N ASN A 136 3.38 9.04 3.64
CA ASN A 136 2.47 10.03 4.21
C ASN A 136 1.01 9.81 3.79
N SER A 137 0.78 8.94 2.84
CA SER A 137 -0.58 8.58 2.44
C SER A 137 -1.20 7.63 3.44
#